data_c2eafc26e2aa3a2cea5665145198818f
#
_entry.id   c2eafc26e2aa3a2cea5665145198818f
#
_cell.length_a   1.000
_cell.length_b   1.000
_cell.length_c   1.000
_cell.angle_alpha   90.00
_cell.angle_beta   90.00
_cell.angle_gamma   90.00
#
_symmetry.space_group_name_H-M   'P 1'
#
loop_
_entity.id
_entity.type
_entity.pdbx_description
1 polymer ?
#
loop_
_entity_poly.entity_id
_entity_poly.type
_entity_poly.pdbx_seq_one_letter_code
_entity_poly.pdbx_strand_id
1 'polypeptide(L)'
;MFDYEPLTADLAPRGTVGIPRVLNMYENYPFWAVFFRELGYRTVLSPKSTRQIYELGIESIPSESECYPAKLAHGHIEWLIRQGLTYIFYPCVPYERNETPEAGNHYNCPMVTSYAENIKNNVESLTDHKVHFRNPFMAFTNEEILTKRLVEEFTRDQSIPEKEIRAAAHKAWQELIASRQDMEKKGEEVIAWLKETGHHGIVLAGRPYHVDPEINHGIPELITSYGFAVLTEDSVSH
;
A
#
# COMPACT_ATOMS: atom_id res chain seq x y z
N MET A 1 7.87 3.57 5.80
CA MET A 1 6.91 3.07 4.78
C MET A 1 5.98 4.16 4.23
N PHE A 2 5.27 4.96 5.04
CA PHE A 2 4.28 5.95 4.56
C PHE A 2 4.72 7.40 4.72
N ASP A 3 5.96 7.64 5.10
CA ASP A 3 6.52 8.98 5.35
C ASP A 3 7.23 9.51 4.11
N TYR A 4 6.42 9.88 3.11
CA TYR A 4 6.88 10.44 1.85
C TYR A 4 6.28 11.84 1.66
N GLU A 5 7.14 12.84 1.47
CA GLU A 5 6.74 14.20 1.17
C GLU A 5 6.11 14.27 -0.25
N PRO A 6 4.82 14.63 -0.37
CA PRO A 6 4.19 14.79 -1.67
C PRO A 6 4.70 16.07 -2.35
N LEU A 7 4.66 16.09 -3.68
CA LEU A 7 4.87 17.35 -4.42
C LEU A 7 3.87 18.41 -3.97
N THR A 8 4.29 19.66 -3.94
CA THR A 8 3.39 20.81 -3.80
C THR A 8 2.55 20.95 -5.08
N ALA A 9 1.43 21.63 -5.01
CA ALA A 9 0.51 21.73 -6.15
C ALA A 9 1.15 22.40 -7.38
N ASP A 10 2.03 23.38 -7.16
CA ASP A 10 2.77 24.09 -8.20
C ASP A 10 3.86 23.23 -8.88
N LEU A 11 4.35 22.20 -8.20
CA LEU A 11 5.34 21.24 -8.72
C LEU A 11 4.71 19.95 -9.27
N ALA A 12 3.39 19.87 -9.32
CA ALA A 12 2.64 18.71 -9.79
C ALA A 12 1.88 19.01 -11.10
N PRO A 13 2.55 19.12 -12.25
CA PRO A 13 1.92 19.50 -13.53
C PRO A 13 0.86 18.53 -14.00
N ARG A 14 0.87 17.28 -13.54
CA ARG A 14 -0.13 16.24 -13.89
C ARG A 14 -1.27 16.14 -12.86
N GLY A 15 -1.29 17.04 -11.88
CA GLY A 15 -2.36 17.10 -10.88
C GLY A 15 -2.15 16.17 -9.69
N THR A 16 -3.25 15.76 -9.09
CA THR A 16 -3.23 15.00 -7.83
C THR A 16 -3.82 13.62 -8.01
N VAL A 17 -3.18 12.61 -7.43
CA VAL A 17 -3.66 11.23 -7.37
C VAL A 17 -3.93 10.81 -5.92
N GLY A 18 -5.11 10.27 -5.65
CA GLY A 18 -5.48 9.65 -4.38
C GLY A 18 -5.02 8.20 -4.31
N ILE A 19 -4.44 7.80 -3.20
CA ILE A 19 -4.02 6.42 -2.94
C ILE A 19 -4.65 5.97 -1.62
N PRO A 20 -5.45 4.90 -1.59
CA PRO A 20 -6.00 4.38 -0.34
C PRO A 20 -4.91 3.65 0.45
N ARG A 21 -4.81 3.93 1.75
CA ARG A 21 -3.87 3.25 2.67
C ARG A 21 -4.45 1.92 3.15
N VAL A 22 -4.47 0.92 2.27
CA VAL A 22 -5.12 -0.37 2.54
C VAL A 22 -4.34 -1.53 1.92
N LEU A 23 -4.52 -2.72 2.48
CA LEU A 23 -4.04 -4.00 1.94
C LEU A 23 -2.60 -3.92 1.38
N ASN A 24 -2.42 -4.17 0.09
CA ASN A 24 -1.11 -4.18 -0.58
C ASN A 24 -0.35 -2.85 -0.55
N MET A 25 -0.98 -1.75 -0.19
CA MET A 25 -0.27 -0.49 0.02
C MET A 25 0.67 -0.53 1.23
N TYR A 26 0.43 -1.45 2.16
CA TYR A 26 1.35 -1.72 3.28
C TYR A 26 2.62 -2.48 2.87
N GLU A 27 2.74 -2.87 1.61
CA GLU A 27 3.98 -3.41 1.00
C GLU A 27 4.53 -2.46 -0.06
N ASN A 28 3.64 -1.92 -0.90
CA ASN A 28 4.01 -1.33 -2.19
C ASN A 28 3.92 0.21 -2.23
N TYR A 29 3.48 0.87 -1.15
CA TYR A 29 3.37 2.34 -1.14
C TYR A 29 4.69 3.07 -1.42
N PRO A 30 5.87 2.62 -0.93
CA PRO A 30 7.15 3.23 -1.28
C PRO A 30 7.36 3.34 -2.79
N PHE A 31 7.00 2.29 -3.53
CA PHE A 31 7.03 2.30 -5.00
C PHE A 31 6.09 3.37 -5.57
N TRP A 32 4.82 3.37 -5.15
CA TRP A 32 3.81 4.25 -5.73
C TRP A 32 4.06 5.72 -5.40
N ALA A 33 4.54 6.02 -4.20
CA ALA A 33 4.89 7.38 -3.80
C ALA A 33 5.97 7.99 -4.71
N VAL A 34 7.03 7.23 -4.98
CA VAL A 34 8.12 7.67 -5.86
C VAL A 34 7.68 7.65 -7.32
N PHE A 35 6.99 6.61 -7.78
CA PHE A 35 6.53 6.51 -9.16
C PHE A 35 5.67 7.71 -9.58
N PHE A 36 4.66 8.04 -8.80
CA PHE A 36 3.80 9.18 -9.10
C PHE A 36 4.51 10.53 -8.96
N ARG A 37 5.40 10.66 -7.97
CA ARG A 37 6.23 11.87 -7.82
C ARG A 37 7.12 12.09 -9.04
N GLU A 38 7.82 11.07 -9.52
CA GLU A 38 8.69 11.16 -10.71
C GLU A 38 7.90 11.43 -11.99
N LEU A 39 6.66 11.01 -12.06
CA LEU A 39 5.75 11.38 -13.14
C LEU A 39 5.13 12.78 -12.98
N GLY A 40 5.43 13.51 -11.91
CA GLY A 40 4.90 14.86 -11.69
C GLY A 40 3.46 14.90 -11.17
N TYR A 41 3.03 13.88 -10.43
CA TYR A 41 1.78 13.90 -9.67
C TYR A 41 2.04 14.22 -8.19
N ARG A 42 1.13 14.98 -7.59
CA ARG A 42 1.01 15.07 -6.15
C ARG A 42 0.23 13.86 -5.64
N THR A 43 0.81 13.10 -4.72
CA THR A 43 0.10 11.99 -4.06
C THR A 43 -0.66 12.49 -2.83
N VAL A 44 -1.90 12.00 -2.65
CA VAL A 44 -2.67 12.13 -1.42
C VAL A 44 -2.98 10.74 -0.91
N LEU A 45 -2.32 10.36 0.17
CA LEU A 45 -2.56 9.10 0.86
C LEU A 45 -3.70 9.29 1.85
N SER A 46 -4.66 8.36 1.89
CA SER A 46 -5.69 8.37 2.94
C SER A 46 -5.06 8.12 4.33
N PRO A 47 -5.68 8.59 5.43
CA PRO A 47 -5.09 8.54 6.76
C PRO A 47 -4.93 7.10 7.27
N LYS A 48 -4.39 6.94 8.48
CA LYS A 48 -4.44 5.66 9.22
C LYS A 48 -5.89 5.25 9.42
N SER A 49 -6.16 3.95 9.38
CA SER A 49 -7.49 3.42 9.62
C SER A 49 -7.98 3.73 11.04
N THR A 50 -9.25 4.02 11.13
CA THR A 50 -9.99 4.22 12.39
C THR A 50 -11.39 3.69 12.20
N ARG A 51 -12.12 3.50 13.29
CA ARG A 51 -13.55 3.17 13.28
C ARG A 51 -14.34 4.15 12.41
N GLN A 52 -14.03 5.45 12.47
CA GLN A 52 -14.68 6.48 11.66
C GLN A 52 -14.44 6.28 10.16
N ILE A 53 -13.21 5.90 9.76
CA ILE A 53 -12.92 5.57 8.35
C ILE A 53 -13.76 4.36 7.91
N TYR A 54 -13.84 3.30 8.72
CA TYR A 54 -14.69 2.15 8.42
C TYR A 54 -16.16 2.57 8.18
N GLU A 55 -16.71 3.41 9.07
CA GLU A 55 -18.10 3.88 9.00
C GLU A 55 -18.42 4.70 7.74
N LEU A 56 -17.41 5.38 7.15
CA LEU A 56 -17.62 6.10 5.90
C LEU A 56 -18.01 5.19 4.74
N GLY A 57 -17.53 3.95 4.72
CA GLY A 57 -17.72 3.05 3.59
C GLY A 57 -18.69 1.90 3.85
N ILE A 58 -19.29 1.83 5.04
CA ILE A 58 -20.08 0.65 5.48
C ILE A 58 -21.24 0.30 4.54
N GLU A 59 -21.89 1.30 3.95
CA GLU A 59 -23.05 1.11 3.08
C GLU A 59 -22.70 0.49 1.72
N SER A 60 -21.44 0.62 1.29
CA SER A 60 -20.97 0.07 0.02
C SER A 60 -20.33 -1.32 0.14
N ILE A 61 -20.23 -1.88 1.35
CA ILE A 61 -19.69 -3.23 1.58
C ILE A 61 -20.71 -4.27 1.10
N PRO A 62 -20.40 -5.08 0.07
CA PRO A 62 -21.40 -5.95 -0.54
C PRO A 62 -21.68 -7.22 0.26
N SER A 63 -20.81 -7.62 1.19
CA SER A 63 -20.98 -8.84 1.98
C SER A 63 -20.41 -8.73 3.38
N GLU A 64 -21.14 -9.27 4.36
CA GLU A 64 -20.64 -9.39 5.73
C GLU A 64 -19.49 -10.39 5.87
N SER A 65 -19.36 -11.35 4.95
CA SER A 65 -18.34 -12.40 4.98
C SER A 65 -16.96 -11.92 4.54
N GLU A 66 -16.82 -10.71 4.02
CA GLU A 66 -15.52 -10.13 3.65
C GLU A 66 -14.67 -9.86 4.88
N CYS A 67 -13.35 -10.01 4.73
CA CYS A 67 -12.44 -9.75 5.85
C CYS A 67 -12.40 -8.26 6.20
N TYR A 68 -12.19 -7.96 7.47
CA TYR A 68 -12.19 -6.58 7.98
C TYR A 68 -11.17 -5.65 7.27
N PRO A 69 -9.93 -6.09 6.99
CA PRO A 69 -8.98 -5.29 6.23
C PRO A 69 -9.48 -4.86 4.84
N ALA A 70 -10.23 -5.73 4.16
CA ALA A 70 -10.85 -5.40 2.87
C ALA A 70 -12.01 -4.42 3.03
N LYS A 71 -12.85 -4.59 4.04
CA LYS A 71 -13.96 -3.65 4.35
C LYS A 71 -13.47 -2.23 4.59
N LEU A 72 -12.32 -2.05 5.21
CA LEU A 72 -11.71 -0.73 5.42
C LEU A 72 -11.44 0.01 4.11
N ALA A 73 -11.19 -0.71 3.00
CA ALA A 73 -10.91 -0.08 1.72
C ALA A 73 -12.07 0.82 1.24
N HIS A 74 -13.30 0.44 1.50
CA HIS A 74 -14.48 1.24 1.18
C HIS A 74 -14.42 2.63 1.84
N GLY A 75 -14.13 2.67 3.14
CA GLY A 75 -14.02 3.92 3.89
C GLY A 75 -12.86 4.79 3.44
N HIS A 76 -11.71 4.19 3.09
CA HIS A 76 -10.57 4.93 2.56
C HIS A 76 -10.87 5.57 1.20
N ILE A 77 -11.59 4.87 0.32
CA ILE A 77 -12.02 5.42 -0.97
C ILE A 77 -13.03 6.55 -0.75
N GLU A 78 -14.03 6.37 0.09
CA GLU A 78 -14.99 7.43 0.45
C GLU A 78 -14.28 8.66 1.04
N TRP A 79 -13.29 8.45 1.89
CA TRP A 79 -12.50 9.56 2.42
C TRP A 79 -11.79 10.35 1.31
N LEU A 80 -11.14 9.66 0.36
CA LEU A 80 -10.46 10.32 -0.77
C LEU A 80 -11.43 11.11 -1.64
N ILE A 81 -12.62 10.58 -1.90
CA ILE A 81 -13.69 11.26 -2.65
C ILE A 81 -14.12 12.53 -1.92
N ARG A 82 -14.32 12.46 -0.60
CA ARG A 82 -14.70 13.63 0.24
C ARG A 82 -13.60 14.69 0.32
N GLN A 83 -12.34 14.36 0.04
CA GLN A 83 -11.27 15.35 -0.16
C GLN A 83 -11.34 16.04 -1.54
N GLY A 84 -12.32 15.71 -2.38
CA GLY A 84 -12.50 16.27 -3.71
C GLY A 84 -11.56 15.68 -4.77
N LEU A 85 -11.00 14.51 -4.53
CA LEU A 85 -10.11 13.87 -5.50
C LEU A 85 -10.91 13.22 -6.62
N THR A 86 -10.55 13.57 -7.85
CA THR A 86 -11.17 13.03 -9.07
C THR A 86 -10.33 11.99 -9.78
N TYR A 87 -9.12 11.71 -9.29
CA TYR A 87 -8.26 10.63 -9.76
C TYR A 87 -7.79 9.80 -8.58
N ILE A 88 -8.17 8.54 -8.54
CA ILE A 88 -7.81 7.58 -7.48
C ILE A 88 -7.17 6.35 -8.14
N PHE A 89 -6.02 5.94 -7.60
CA PHE A 89 -5.27 4.78 -8.04
C PHE A 89 -5.22 3.71 -6.96
N TYR A 90 -5.77 2.53 -7.26
CA TYR A 90 -5.76 1.37 -6.38
C TYR A 90 -5.59 0.09 -7.22
N PRO A 91 -4.37 -0.40 -7.47
CA PRO A 91 -4.14 -1.55 -8.33
C PRO A 91 -4.56 -2.87 -7.70
N CYS A 92 -4.92 -3.81 -8.56
CA CYS A 92 -5.05 -5.22 -8.23
C CYS A 92 -3.67 -5.88 -8.30
N VAL A 93 -3.23 -6.55 -7.23
CA VAL A 93 -1.89 -7.14 -7.17
C VAL A 93 -1.97 -8.64 -6.91
N PRO A 94 -1.89 -9.48 -7.97
CA PRO A 94 -1.94 -10.94 -7.81
C PRO A 94 -0.64 -11.53 -7.27
N TYR A 95 0.52 -10.95 -7.62
CA TYR A 95 1.84 -11.50 -7.31
C TYR A 95 2.73 -10.45 -6.67
N GLU A 96 3.37 -10.80 -5.57
CA GLU A 96 4.48 -10.07 -4.97
C GLU A 96 5.82 -10.67 -5.41
N ARG A 97 6.93 -10.07 -4.96
CA ARG A 97 8.28 -10.65 -5.18
C ARG A 97 8.37 -11.99 -4.48
N ASN A 98 9.06 -12.93 -5.10
CA ASN A 98 9.46 -14.16 -4.43
C ASN A 98 10.77 -13.89 -3.66
N GLU A 99 10.66 -13.59 -2.40
CA GLU A 99 11.79 -13.27 -1.50
C GLU A 99 12.40 -14.50 -0.86
N THR A 100 11.63 -15.58 -0.82
CA THR A 100 12.07 -16.88 -0.33
C THR A 100 11.93 -17.89 -1.47
N PRO A 101 12.99 -18.15 -2.24
CA PRO A 101 12.93 -19.00 -3.44
C PRO A 101 12.37 -20.41 -3.17
N GLU A 102 12.55 -20.92 -1.95
CA GLU A 102 12.05 -22.23 -1.51
C GLU A 102 10.56 -22.23 -1.15
N ALA A 103 9.94 -21.05 -1.03
CA ALA A 103 8.52 -20.95 -0.74
C ALA A 103 7.68 -21.46 -1.91
N GLY A 104 6.57 -22.12 -1.60
CA GLY A 104 5.70 -22.75 -2.60
C GLY A 104 4.95 -21.77 -3.50
N ASN A 105 4.79 -20.52 -3.09
CA ASN A 105 4.14 -19.47 -3.90
C ASN A 105 4.42 -18.08 -3.33
N HIS A 106 4.10 -17.05 -4.11
CA HIS A 106 4.15 -15.63 -3.77
C HIS A 106 2.86 -14.91 -4.22
N TYR A 107 1.72 -15.61 -4.15
CA TYR A 107 0.41 -15.05 -4.48
C TYR A 107 -0.16 -14.27 -3.31
N ASN A 108 -0.81 -13.16 -3.64
CA ASN A 108 -1.69 -12.51 -2.70
C ASN A 108 -3.00 -13.30 -2.50
N CYS A 109 -3.65 -13.11 -1.36
CA CYS A 109 -4.98 -13.68 -1.16
C CYS A 109 -5.98 -13.06 -2.15
N PRO A 110 -7.13 -13.70 -2.42
CA PRO A 110 -8.13 -13.18 -3.36
C PRO A 110 -8.56 -11.74 -3.08
N MET A 111 -8.62 -11.34 -1.80
CA MET A 111 -8.99 -9.98 -1.41
C MET A 111 -7.94 -8.95 -1.85
N VAL A 112 -6.66 -9.18 -1.61
CA VAL A 112 -5.60 -8.29 -2.09
C VAL A 112 -5.53 -8.31 -3.61
N THR A 113 -5.68 -9.48 -4.23
CA THR A 113 -5.55 -9.66 -5.68
C THR A 113 -6.55 -8.83 -6.47
N SER A 114 -7.80 -8.70 -6.03
CA SER A 114 -8.87 -8.15 -6.87
C SER A 114 -9.87 -7.25 -6.15
N TYR A 115 -9.61 -6.87 -4.91
CA TYR A 115 -10.59 -6.08 -4.14
C TYR A 115 -10.86 -4.70 -4.75
N ALA A 116 -9.90 -4.13 -5.48
CA ALA A 116 -10.12 -2.89 -6.21
C ALA A 116 -11.21 -3.00 -7.30
N GLU A 117 -11.43 -4.20 -7.88
CA GLU A 117 -12.59 -4.46 -8.76
C GLU A 117 -13.90 -4.48 -7.96
N ASN A 118 -13.89 -5.01 -6.74
CA ASN A 118 -15.05 -4.97 -5.86
C ASN A 118 -15.41 -3.50 -5.52
N ILE A 119 -14.43 -2.69 -5.11
CA ILE A 119 -14.61 -1.25 -4.87
C ILE A 119 -15.24 -0.55 -6.08
N LYS A 120 -14.68 -0.76 -7.27
CA LYS A 120 -15.15 -0.14 -8.51
C LYS A 120 -16.63 -0.39 -8.81
N ASN A 121 -17.11 -1.58 -8.45
CA ASN A 121 -18.46 -2.02 -8.77
C ASN A 121 -19.48 -1.74 -7.65
N ASN A 122 -19.05 -1.41 -6.43
CA ASN A 122 -19.95 -1.27 -5.27
C ASN A 122 -19.92 0.13 -4.64
N VAL A 123 -18.93 0.97 -4.93
CA VAL A 123 -18.85 2.34 -4.39
C VAL A 123 -19.49 3.30 -5.41
N GLU A 124 -20.79 3.59 -5.22
CA GLU A 124 -21.57 4.46 -6.12
C GLU A 124 -20.98 5.86 -6.22
N SER A 125 -20.43 6.39 -5.12
CA SER A 125 -19.78 7.70 -5.07
C SER A 125 -18.68 7.90 -6.12
N LEU A 126 -18.04 6.83 -6.60
CA LEU A 126 -17.06 6.91 -7.71
C LEU A 126 -17.73 7.42 -8.99
N THR A 127 -18.94 6.96 -9.29
CA THR A 127 -19.71 7.37 -10.45
C THR A 127 -20.32 8.76 -10.25
N ASP A 128 -20.94 8.99 -9.09
CA ASP A 128 -21.65 10.24 -8.78
C ASP A 128 -20.71 11.45 -8.81
N HIS A 129 -19.49 11.29 -8.34
CA HIS A 129 -18.45 12.34 -8.34
C HIS A 129 -17.56 12.28 -9.59
N LYS A 130 -17.86 11.41 -10.57
CA LYS A 130 -17.08 11.25 -11.81
C LYS A 130 -15.60 11.00 -11.56
N VAL A 131 -15.30 10.16 -10.59
CA VAL A 131 -13.92 9.83 -10.21
C VAL A 131 -13.31 8.92 -11.27
N HIS A 132 -12.16 9.29 -11.79
CA HIS A 132 -11.34 8.43 -12.62
C HIS A 132 -10.63 7.41 -11.70
N PHE A 133 -11.30 6.30 -11.44
CA PHE A 133 -10.79 5.22 -10.60
C PHE A 133 -9.99 4.23 -11.43
N ARG A 134 -8.70 4.10 -11.12
CA ARG A 134 -7.77 3.23 -11.83
C ARG A 134 -7.36 2.06 -10.94
N ASN A 135 -7.69 0.87 -11.42
CA ASN A 135 -7.46 -0.39 -10.70
C ASN A 135 -6.82 -1.48 -11.59
N PRO A 136 -5.72 -1.16 -12.32
CA PRO A 136 -5.10 -2.12 -13.21
C PRO A 136 -4.51 -3.31 -12.44
N PHE A 137 -4.46 -4.47 -13.10
CA PHE A 137 -3.72 -5.62 -12.58
C PHE A 137 -2.22 -5.41 -12.79
N MET A 138 -1.46 -5.42 -11.70
CA MET A 138 -0.02 -5.19 -11.63
C MET A 138 0.65 -6.35 -10.86
N ALA A 139 1.69 -6.95 -11.43
CA ALA A 139 2.46 -7.98 -10.76
C ALA A 139 3.82 -7.42 -10.32
N PHE A 140 4.11 -7.52 -9.03
CA PHE A 140 5.38 -7.09 -8.44
C PHE A 140 6.47 -8.17 -8.50
N THR A 141 6.31 -9.18 -9.33
CA THR A 141 7.25 -10.31 -9.45
C THR A 141 8.70 -9.86 -9.68
N ASN A 142 8.90 -8.90 -10.57
CA ASN A 142 10.19 -8.23 -10.79
C ASN A 142 10.00 -6.88 -11.51
N GLU A 143 11.05 -6.07 -11.53
CA GLU A 143 11.04 -4.73 -12.12
C GLU A 143 10.63 -4.72 -13.60
N GLU A 144 11.12 -5.68 -14.39
CA GLU A 144 10.88 -5.71 -15.85
C GLU A 144 9.40 -5.97 -16.16
N ILE A 145 8.80 -6.97 -15.52
CA ILE A 145 7.38 -7.32 -15.69
C ILE A 145 6.49 -6.15 -15.28
N LEU A 146 6.75 -5.56 -14.11
CA LEU A 146 5.98 -4.43 -13.61
C LEU A 146 6.13 -3.22 -14.54
N THR A 147 7.36 -2.88 -14.94
CA THR A 147 7.63 -1.74 -15.82
C THR A 147 6.94 -1.88 -17.17
N LYS A 148 6.97 -3.07 -17.77
CA LYS A 148 6.24 -3.33 -19.02
C LYS A 148 4.75 -3.04 -18.87
N ARG A 149 4.15 -3.51 -17.80
CA ARG A 149 2.72 -3.30 -17.53
C ARG A 149 2.39 -1.82 -17.26
N LEU A 150 3.26 -1.11 -16.53
CA LEU A 150 3.12 0.33 -16.32
C LEU A 150 3.16 1.13 -17.62
N VAL A 151 4.08 0.77 -18.53
CA VAL A 151 4.15 1.40 -19.87
C VAL A 151 2.84 1.21 -20.63
N GLU A 152 2.31 -0.02 -20.68
CA GLU A 152 1.04 -0.32 -21.34
C GLU A 152 -0.12 0.53 -20.78
N GLU A 153 -0.21 0.62 -19.46
CA GLU A 153 -1.29 1.33 -18.78
C GLU A 153 -1.19 2.87 -18.90
N PHE A 154 -0.03 3.43 -18.59
CA PHE A 154 0.12 4.89 -18.50
C PHE A 154 0.33 5.56 -19.87
N THR A 155 0.89 4.86 -20.86
CA THR A 155 0.95 5.37 -22.23
C THR A 155 -0.44 5.45 -22.85
N ARG A 156 -1.26 4.41 -22.69
CA ARG A 156 -2.60 4.34 -23.25
C ARG A 156 -3.56 5.35 -22.62
N ASP A 157 -3.54 5.45 -21.32
CA ASP A 157 -4.55 6.20 -20.56
C ASP A 157 -4.16 7.66 -20.32
N GLN A 158 -2.90 7.92 -19.99
CA GLN A 158 -2.40 9.25 -19.61
C GLN A 158 -1.53 9.90 -20.68
N SER A 159 -1.28 9.22 -21.79
CA SER A 159 -0.38 9.68 -22.87
C SER A 159 1.01 10.08 -22.37
N ILE A 160 1.50 9.41 -21.31
CA ILE A 160 2.83 9.65 -20.75
C ILE A 160 3.88 8.95 -21.62
N PRO A 161 4.98 9.62 -22.01
CA PRO A 161 6.03 9.00 -22.81
C PRO A 161 6.64 7.78 -22.12
N GLU A 162 6.83 6.69 -22.86
CA GLU A 162 7.41 5.45 -22.37
C GLU A 162 8.72 5.66 -21.59
N LYS A 163 9.59 6.54 -22.11
CA LYS A 163 10.88 6.87 -21.47
C LYS A 163 10.69 7.41 -20.05
N GLU A 164 9.71 8.27 -19.83
CA GLU A 164 9.42 8.82 -18.50
C GLU A 164 8.89 7.74 -17.56
N ILE A 165 7.97 6.89 -18.05
CA ILE A 165 7.41 5.79 -17.26
C ILE A 165 8.50 4.82 -16.81
N ARG A 166 9.41 4.44 -17.73
CA ARG A 166 10.52 3.55 -17.41
C ARG A 166 11.48 4.15 -16.38
N ALA A 167 11.80 5.44 -16.53
CA ALA A 167 12.67 6.12 -15.58
C ALA A 167 12.03 6.23 -14.18
N ALA A 168 10.74 6.57 -14.12
CA ALA A 168 9.98 6.62 -12.88
C ALA A 168 9.86 5.24 -12.21
N ALA A 169 9.57 4.19 -12.99
CA ALA A 169 9.47 2.83 -12.51
C ALA A 169 10.79 2.32 -11.93
N HIS A 170 11.91 2.61 -12.59
CA HIS A 170 13.23 2.22 -12.09
C HIS A 170 13.54 2.87 -10.73
N LYS A 171 13.36 4.19 -10.60
CA LYS A 171 13.57 4.88 -9.33
C LYS A 171 12.63 4.38 -8.22
N ALA A 172 11.38 4.14 -8.57
CA ALA A 172 10.38 3.59 -7.64
C ALA A 172 10.74 2.18 -7.17
N TRP A 173 11.27 1.35 -8.06
CA TRP A 173 11.73 0.01 -7.72
C TRP A 173 12.94 0.05 -6.78
N GLN A 174 13.90 0.96 -7.00
CA GLN A 174 15.04 1.15 -6.09
C GLN A 174 14.57 1.59 -4.70
N GLU A 175 13.59 2.49 -4.64
CA GLU A 175 13.01 2.93 -3.36
C GLU A 175 12.29 1.79 -2.62
N LEU A 176 11.55 0.95 -3.35
CA LEU A 176 10.89 -0.23 -2.75
C LEU A 176 11.92 -1.15 -2.08
N ILE A 177 13.06 -1.40 -2.75
CA ILE A 177 14.15 -2.21 -2.21
C ILE A 177 14.80 -1.51 -0.99
N ALA A 178 15.11 -0.22 -1.11
CA ALA A 178 15.73 0.54 -0.04
C ALA A 178 14.85 0.61 1.22
N SER A 179 13.57 0.87 1.06
CA SER A 179 12.60 0.89 2.16
C SER A 179 12.54 -0.45 2.90
N ARG A 180 12.67 -1.57 2.18
CA ARG A 180 12.71 -2.89 2.79
C ARG A 180 14.00 -3.12 3.57
N GLN A 181 15.15 -2.78 2.98
CA GLN A 181 16.44 -2.86 3.67
C GLN A 181 16.46 -2.02 4.94
N ASP A 182 15.82 -0.86 4.95
CA ASP A 182 15.70 -0.03 6.15
C ASP A 182 14.87 -0.71 7.25
N MET A 183 13.81 -1.44 6.90
CA MET A 183 13.02 -2.22 7.87
C MET A 183 13.83 -3.39 8.44
N GLU A 184 14.52 -4.15 7.59
CA GLU A 184 15.41 -5.25 7.98
C GLU A 184 16.51 -4.75 8.92
N LYS A 185 17.22 -3.69 8.54
CA LYS A 185 18.24 -3.05 9.36
C LYS A 185 17.70 -2.63 10.73
N LYS A 186 16.49 -2.07 10.75
CA LYS A 186 15.84 -1.68 12.01
C LYS A 186 15.52 -2.90 12.89
N GLY A 187 15.12 -4.01 12.27
CA GLY A 187 14.94 -5.29 12.97
C GLY A 187 16.24 -5.81 13.59
N GLU A 188 17.35 -5.79 12.82
CA GLU A 188 18.68 -6.17 13.32
C GLU A 188 19.13 -5.30 14.52
N GLU A 189 18.94 -3.97 14.44
CA GLU A 189 19.25 -3.06 15.54
C GLU A 189 18.47 -3.41 16.81
N VAL A 190 17.17 -3.73 16.68
CA VAL A 190 16.34 -4.12 17.82
C VAL A 190 16.79 -5.48 18.38
N ILE A 191 17.10 -6.45 17.52
CA ILE A 191 17.61 -7.77 17.96
C ILE A 191 18.94 -7.62 18.71
N ALA A 192 19.85 -6.78 18.22
CA ALA A 192 21.11 -6.50 18.90
C ALA A 192 20.88 -5.88 20.28
N TRP A 193 19.99 -4.89 20.37
CA TRP A 193 19.61 -4.26 21.63
C TRP A 193 19.00 -5.25 22.62
N LEU A 194 18.13 -6.17 22.16
CA LEU A 194 17.54 -7.22 23.01
C LEU A 194 18.62 -8.14 23.60
N LYS A 195 19.61 -8.53 22.78
CA LYS A 195 20.74 -9.38 23.24
C LYS A 195 21.63 -8.66 24.27
N GLU A 196 21.89 -7.38 24.04
CA GLU A 196 22.73 -6.56 24.89
C GLU A 196 22.09 -6.27 26.27
N THR A 197 20.79 -6.01 26.26
CA THR A 197 20.06 -5.58 27.46
C THR A 197 19.38 -6.71 28.23
N GLY A 198 19.30 -7.91 27.64
CA GLY A 198 18.59 -9.06 28.23
C GLY A 198 17.07 -8.92 28.20
N HIS A 199 16.54 -7.97 27.43
CA HIS A 199 15.09 -7.85 27.21
C HIS A 199 14.59 -8.93 26.24
N HIS A 200 13.29 -9.14 26.24
CA HIS A 200 12.62 -10.06 25.33
C HIS A 200 11.84 -9.33 24.26
N GLY A 201 11.73 -9.94 23.08
CA GLY A 201 10.95 -9.44 21.96
C GLY A 201 9.95 -10.49 21.46
N ILE A 202 8.90 -10.01 20.82
CA ILE A 202 7.88 -10.84 20.18
C ILE A 202 7.79 -10.42 18.70
N VAL A 203 7.86 -11.40 17.81
CA VAL A 203 7.59 -11.19 16.38
C VAL A 203 6.10 -11.38 16.15
N LEU A 204 5.46 -10.34 15.66
CA LEU A 204 4.07 -10.42 15.15
C LEU A 204 4.12 -10.82 13.68
N ALA A 205 3.95 -12.11 13.42
CA ALA A 205 3.87 -12.65 12.07
C ALA A 205 2.47 -12.42 11.50
N GLY A 206 2.41 -11.97 10.27
CA GLY A 206 1.17 -11.73 9.56
C GLY A 206 1.39 -10.98 8.24
N ARG A 207 0.32 -10.61 7.57
CA ARG A 207 0.41 -9.78 6.37
C ARG A 207 0.82 -8.34 6.75
N PRO A 208 1.53 -7.61 5.88
CA PRO A 208 2.03 -6.26 6.17
C PRO A 208 0.96 -5.28 6.67
N TYR A 209 -0.28 -5.37 6.18
CA TYR A 209 -1.38 -4.52 6.61
C TYR A 209 -1.85 -4.77 8.06
N HIS A 210 -1.37 -5.83 8.74
CA HIS A 210 -1.65 -6.04 10.17
C HIS A 210 -0.97 -5.02 11.09
N VAL A 211 -0.06 -4.19 10.58
CA VAL A 211 0.50 -3.06 11.33
C VAL A 211 -0.46 -1.85 11.39
N ASP A 212 -1.58 -1.90 10.65
CA ASP A 212 -2.60 -0.87 10.72
C ASP A 212 -3.27 -0.85 12.11
N PRO A 213 -3.42 0.34 12.74
CA PRO A 213 -3.89 0.44 14.12
C PRO A 213 -5.33 -0.05 14.33
N GLU A 214 -6.19 0.05 13.33
CA GLU A 214 -7.56 -0.46 13.40
C GLU A 214 -7.61 -1.98 13.22
N ILE A 215 -6.70 -2.55 12.41
CA ILE A 215 -6.63 -3.99 12.17
C ILE A 215 -5.97 -4.72 13.33
N ASN A 216 -4.92 -4.15 13.93
CA ASN A 216 -4.16 -4.80 15.01
C ASN A 216 -4.81 -4.72 16.38
N HIS A 217 -5.89 -3.92 16.53
CA HIS A 217 -6.66 -3.79 17.78
C HIS A 217 -5.83 -3.45 19.02
N GLY A 218 -4.70 -2.74 18.87
CA GLY A 218 -3.82 -2.36 19.99
C GLY A 218 -2.96 -3.51 20.53
N ILE A 219 -2.81 -4.63 19.82
CA ILE A 219 -1.97 -5.76 20.23
C ILE A 219 -0.51 -5.35 20.42
N PRO A 220 0.13 -4.57 19.51
CA PRO A 220 1.50 -4.10 19.70
C PRO A 220 1.67 -3.28 20.97
N GLU A 221 0.75 -2.37 21.26
CA GLU A 221 0.74 -1.51 22.44
C GLU A 221 0.57 -2.33 23.73
N LEU A 222 -0.30 -3.35 23.69
CA LEU A 222 -0.47 -4.26 24.82
C LEU A 222 0.82 -5.03 25.11
N ILE A 223 1.48 -5.57 24.10
CA ILE A 223 2.73 -6.32 24.24
C ILE A 223 3.83 -5.42 24.81
N THR A 224 3.97 -4.20 24.30
CA THR A 224 4.96 -3.25 24.80
C THR A 224 4.68 -2.79 26.22
N SER A 225 3.41 -2.74 26.64
CA SER A 225 3.03 -2.43 28.03
C SER A 225 3.51 -3.47 29.04
N TYR A 226 3.78 -4.71 28.59
CA TYR A 226 4.40 -5.77 29.40
C TYR A 226 5.94 -5.74 29.36
N GLY A 227 6.55 -4.76 28.70
CA GLY A 227 8.01 -4.61 28.63
C GLY A 227 8.68 -5.44 27.53
N PHE A 228 7.90 -5.99 26.59
CA PHE A 228 8.45 -6.68 25.41
C PHE A 228 8.65 -5.73 24.25
N ALA A 229 9.71 -5.91 23.47
CA ALA A 229 9.81 -5.28 22.17
C ALA A 229 8.91 -6.00 21.15
N VAL A 230 8.35 -5.26 20.21
CA VAL A 230 7.55 -5.82 19.12
C VAL A 230 8.31 -5.64 17.81
N LEU A 231 8.44 -6.73 17.06
CA LEU A 231 8.99 -6.79 15.72
C LEU A 231 7.90 -7.29 14.76
N THR A 232 7.99 -6.89 13.50
CA THR A 232 7.15 -7.45 12.44
C THR A 232 7.91 -8.53 11.68
N GLU A 233 7.21 -9.39 10.96
CA GLU A 233 7.82 -10.36 10.06
C GLU A 233 8.78 -9.69 9.09
N ASP A 234 8.34 -8.61 8.42
CA ASP A 234 9.14 -7.87 7.43
C ASP A 234 10.48 -7.35 7.99
N SER A 235 10.58 -7.18 9.31
CA SER A 235 11.81 -6.70 9.94
C SER A 235 12.81 -7.79 10.30
N VAL A 236 12.45 -9.07 10.16
CA VAL A 236 13.27 -10.21 10.62
C VAL A 236 13.34 -11.39 9.64
N SER A 237 12.64 -11.33 8.51
CA SER A 237 12.51 -12.43 7.53
C SER A 237 13.59 -12.43 6.43
N HIS A 238 14.85 -12.18 6.79
CA HIS A 238 15.99 -12.16 5.86
C HIS A 238 17.08 -13.14 6.27
#